data_c04f1d2cfe9d4ea96347363a0a6bb02c
#
_entry.id   c04f1d2cfe9d4ea96347363a0a6bb02c
#
_cell.length_a   1.000
_cell.length_b   1.000
_cell.length_c   1.000
_cell.angle_alpha   90.00
_cell.angle_beta   90.00
_cell.angle_gamma   90.00
#
_symmetry.space_group_name_H-M   'P 1'
#
loop_
_entity.id
_entity.type
_entity.pdbx_description
1 polymer ?
#
loop_
_entity_poly.entity_id
_entity_poly.type
_entity_poly.pdbx_seq_one_letter_code
_entity_poly.pdbx_strand_id
1 'polypeptide(L)'
;MASQMSNFLDQAGGLWARGALNGKVGAAFTATATQHGGQETTLMSMITNLMHFGLVVVGMDYGYQAQMRLDEVTGGAPYGATTITGGDGSRMPSQNELDGARYQGRRVAEVAAKLSA
;
A
#
# COMPACT_ATOMS: atom_id res chain seq x y z
N MET A 1 -8.40 1.65 8.39
CA MET A 1 -7.09 2.31 8.64
C MET A 1 -6.94 2.57 10.12
N ALA A 2 -5.75 2.38 10.68
CA ALA A 2 -5.49 2.65 12.10
C ALA A 2 -5.59 4.15 12.40
N SER A 3 -6.05 4.50 13.61
CA SER A 3 -6.24 5.91 14.02
C SER A 3 -4.94 6.71 14.00
N GLN A 4 -3.81 6.08 14.34
CA GLN A 4 -2.48 6.71 14.27
C GLN A 4 -2.11 7.12 12.85
N MET A 5 -2.42 6.27 11.85
CA MET A 5 -2.20 6.60 10.45
C MET A 5 -3.13 7.72 9.98
N SER A 6 -4.41 7.70 10.38
CA SER A 6 -5.34 8.79 10.07
C SER A 6 -4.85 10.12 10.63
N ASN A 7 -4.44 10.13 11.90
CA ASN A 7 -3.89 11.32 12.52
C ASN A 7 -2.61 11.83 11.83
N PHE A 8 -1.73 10.92 11.41
CA PHE A 8 -0.54 11.28 10.64
C PHE A 8 -0.91 11.95 9.31
N LEU A 9 -1.88 11.41 8.57
CA LEU A 9 -2.35 11.99 7.32
C LEU A 9 -3.04 13.34 7.54
N ASP A 10 -3.84 13.48 8.59
CA ASP A 10 -4.50 14.75 8.93
C ASP A 10 -3.50 15.89 9.20
N GLN A 11 -2.32 15.56 9.76
CA GLN A 11 -1.26 16.55 9.98
C GLN A 11 -0.62 17.06 8.68
N ALA A 12 -0.84 16.39 7.55
CA ALA A 12 -0.36 16.84 6.24
C ALA A 12 -1.24 17.93 5.59
N GLY A 13 -2.26 18.43 6.29
CA GLY A 13 -3.17 19.47 5.77
C GLY A 13 -2.46 20.71 5.24
N GLY A 14 -1.38 21.15 5.88
CA GLY A 14 -0.56 22.28 5.40
C GLY A 14 0.15 21.98 4.08
N LEU A 15 0.56 20.73 3.83
CA LEU A 15 1.13 20.31 2.55
C LEU A 15 0.06 20.29 1.46
N TRP A 16 -1.11 19.76 1.78
CA TRP A 16 -2.26 19.77 0.89
C TRP A 16 -2.65 21.20 0.47
N ALA A 17 -2.80 22.09 1.45
CA ALA A 17 -3.26 23.47 1.20
C ALA A 17 -2.38 24.26 0.20
N ARG A 18 -1.08 23.98 0.16
CA ARG A 18 -0.15 24.60 -0.79
C ARG A 18 0.17 23.75 -2.02
N GLY A 19 -0.52 22.61 -2.20
CA GLY A 19 -0.33 21.73 -3.34
C GLY A 19 1.04 21.03 -3.39
N ALA A 20 1.74 20.91 -2.26
CA ALA A 20 3.12 20.41 -2.22
C ALA A 20 3.27 18.95 -2.64
N LEU A 21 2.17 18.18 -2.59
CA LEU A 21 2.15 16.74 -2.93
C LEU A 21 1.55 16.47 -4.32
N ASN A 22 1.05 17.50 -5.01
CA ASN A 22 0.46 17.33 -6.33
C ASN A 22 1.47 16.72 -7.32
N GLY A 23 1.06 15.63 -7.99
CA GLY A 23 1.87 14.93 -8.98
C GLY A 23 2.98 14.06 -8.41
N LYS A 24 3.19 14.03 -7.10
CA LYS A 24 4.10 13.07 -6.46
C LYS A 24 3.47 11.68 -6.45
N VAL A 25 4.29 10.64 -6.30
CA VAL A 25 3.84 9.25 -6.30
C VAL A 25 3.55 8.79 -4.89
N GLY A 26 2.42 8.10 -4.71
CA GLY A 26 2.03 7.48 -3.45
C GLY A 26 1.63 6.02 -3.65
N ALA A 27 1.84 5.23 -2.63
CA ALA A 27 1.40 3.84 -2.56
C ALA A 27 1.01 3.49 -1.13
N ALA A 28 0.19 2.46 -0.97
CA ALA A 28 -0.25 1.97 0.32
C ALA A 28 0.09 0.50 0.50
N PHE A 29 0.33 0.11 1.74
CA PHE A 29 0.44 -1.29 2.16
C PHE A 29 -0.17 -1.46 3.55
N THR A 30 -0.55 -2.67 3.92
CA THR A 30 -1.19 -2.91 5.22
C THR A 30 -0.98 -4.33 5.73
N ALA A 31 -1.34 -4.54 6.99
CA ALA A 31 -1.38 -5.84 7.63
C ALA A 31 -2.74 -6.05 8.30
N THR A 32 -3.22 -7.28 8.31
CA THR A 32 -4.44 -7.69 9.04
C THR A 32 -4.20 -9.01 9.78
N ALA A 33 -4.98 -9.27 10.82
CA ALA A 33 -4.88 -10.51 11.56
C ALA A 33 -5.32 -11.73 10.73
N THR A 34 -6.28 -11.56 9.82
CA THR A 34 -6.87 -12.64 9.03
C THR A 34 -6.86 -12.31 7.54
N GLN A 35 -7.05 -13.32 6.67
CA GLN A 35 -7.11 -13.14 5.21
C GLN A 35 -8.17 -12.13 4.76
N HIS A 36 -9.30 -12.10 5.46
CA HIS A 36 -10.44 -11.25 5.10
C HIS A 36 -10.69 -10.14 6.13
N GLY A 37 -9.67 -9.79 6.90
CA GLY A 37 -9.73 -8.79 7.98
C GLY A 37 -9.71 -7.34 7.53
N GLY A 38 -10.04 -7.05 6.27
CA GLY A 38 -10.15 -5.68 5.76
C GLY A 38 -8.90 -5.16 5.07
N GLN A 39 -8.08 -6.02 4.48
CA GLN A 39 -6.88 -5.61 3.74
C GLN A 39 -7.22 -4.61 2.63
N GLU A 40 -8.15 -4.98 1.74
CA GLU A 40 -8.51 -4.14 0.59
C GLU A 40 -9.20 -2.85 1.02
N THR A 41 -10.13 -2.92 1.98
CA THR A 41 -10.83 -1.72 2.48
C THR A 41 -9.88 -0.75 3.16
N THR A 42 -8.87 -1.25 3.88
CA THR A 42 -7.83 -0.40 4.48
C THR A 42 -6.97 0.24 3.41
N LEU A 43 -6.54 -0.51 2.38
CA LEU A 43 -5.79 0.04 1.24
C LEU A 43 -6.60 1.12 0.53
N MET A 44 -7.88 0.87 0.23
CA MET A 44 -8.74 1.85 -0.44
C MET A 44 -8.95 3.11 0.40
N SER A 45 -9.07 2.97 1.72
CA SER A 45 -9.15 4.12 2.62
C SER A 45 -7.87 4.99 2.56
N MET A 46 -6.68 4.38 2.55
CA MET A 46 -5.42 5.11 2.39
C MET A 46 -5.30 5.71 0.99
N ILE A 47 -5.62 4.97 -0.06
CA ILE A 47 -5.58 5.43 -1.46
C ILE A 47 -6.47 6.66 -1.64
N THR A 48 -7.66 6.68 -1.06
CA THR A 48 -8.56 7.84 -1.10
C THR A 48 -7.88 9.09 -0.53
N ASN A 49 -7.18 8.95 0.61
CA ASN A 49 -6.42 10.06 1.19
C ASN A 49 -5.24 10.50 0.30
N LEU A 50 -4.49 9.55 -0.27
CA LEU A 50 -3.38 9.86 -1.18
C LEU A 50 -3.86 10.64 -2.40
N MET A 51 -4.98 10.22 -2.99
CA MET A 51 -5.61 10.93 -4.12
C MET A 51 -6.09 12.33 -3.71
N HIS A 52 -6.64 12.47 -2.50
CA HIS A 52 -7.06 13.78 -1.98
C HIS A 52 -5.88 14.76 -1.85
N PHE A 53 -4.69 14.23 -1.51
CA PHE A 53 -3.44 15.01 -1.50
C PHE A 53 -2.86 15.32 -2.89
N GLY A 54 -3.47 14.82 -3.97
CA GLY A 54 -3.00 15.05 -5.34
C GLY A 54 -1.91 14.09 -5.81
N LEU A 55 -1.69 12.98 -5.09
CA LEU A 55 -0.68 11.98 -5.43
C LEU A 55 -1.13 11.10 -6.60
N VAL A 56 -0.19 10.69 -7.43
CA VAL A 56 -0.37 9.62 -8.43
C VAL A 56 -0.22 8.29 -7.72
N VAL A 57 -1.30 7.53 -7.63
CA VAL A 57 -1.32 6.28 -6.86
C VAL A 57 -0.80 5.12 -7.71
N VAL A 58 0.11 4.34 -7.13
CA VAL A 58 0.71 3.15 -7.74
C VAL A 58 0.43 1.94 -6.85
N GLY A 59 -0.28 0.96 -7.39
CA GLY A 59 -0.53 -0.32 -6.75
C GLY A 59 0.52 -1.38 -7.09
N MET A 60 0.23 -2.61 -6.66
CA MET A 60 0.99 -3.80 -7.00
C MET A 60 0.27 -4.55 -8.12
N ASP A 61 0.52 -4.17 -9.37
CA ASP A 61 -0.16 -4.77 -10.51
C ASP A 61 0.18 -6.26 -10.73
N TYR A 62 -0.51 -6.90 -11.67
CA TYR A 62 -0.30 -8.31 -11.99
C TYR A 62 1.00 -8.61 -12.75
N GLY A 63 1.89 -7.64 -12.93
CA GLY A 63 3.29 -7.88 -13.27
C GLY A 63 4.00 -8.68 -12.17
N TYR A 64 3.56 -8.56 -10.91
CA TYR A 64 3.92 -9.51 -9.86
C TYR A 64 2.96 -10.70 -9.88
N GLN A 65 3.23 -11.68 -10.72
CA GLN A 65 2.32 -12.82 -10.94
C GLN A 65 2.15 -13.72 -9.71
N ALA A 66 3.12 -13.73 -8.79
CA ALA A 66 3.04 -14.55 -7.59
C ALA A 66 1.92 -14.13 -6.60
N GLN A 67 1.29 -12.97 -6.82
CA GLN A 67 0.07 -12.64 -6.09
C GLN A 67 -1.14 -13.52 -6.46
N MET A 68 -1.07 -14.26 -7.58
CA MET A 68 -2.12 -15.19 -8.02
C MET A 68 -1.95 -16.61 -7.47
N ARG A 69 -0.91 -16.88 -6.69
CA ARG A 69 -0.67 -18.24 -6.16
C ARG A 69 -1.76 -18.66 -5.17
N LEU A 70 -2.06 -19.97 -5.17
CA LEU A 70 -3.09 -20.58 -4.32
C LEU A 70 -2.55 -21.68 -3.43
N ASP A 71 -1.23 -21.89 -3.43
CA ASP A 71 -0.55 -22.98 -2.71
C ASP A 71 -0.08 -22.60 -1.30
N GLU A 72 -0.28 -21.34 -0.91
CA GLU A 72 -0.04 -20.89 0.46
C GLU A 72 -1.06 -19.80 0.87
N VAL A 73 -1.22 -19.63 2.17
CA VAL A 73 -1.93 -18.47 2.73
C VAL A 73 -1.02 -17.26 2.61
N THR A 74 -1.40 -16.32 1.79
CA THR A 74 -0.58 -15.14 1.49
C THR A 74 -1.43 -13.89 1.32
N GLY A 75 -0.89 -12.75 1.73
CA GLY A 75 -1.44 -11.45 1.40
C GLY A 75 -1.05 -11.03 -0.02
N GLY A 76 -1.40 -9.82 -0.36
CA GLY A 76 -1.16 -9.19 -1.66
C GLY A 76 -2.45 -8.88 -2.39
N ALA A 77 -2.52 -7.67 -2.93
CA ALA A 77 -3.65 -7.23 -3.74
C ALA A 77 -3.14 -6.24 -4.81
N PRO A 78 -3.84 -6.11 -5.95
CA PRO A 78 -3.43 -5.13 -6.96
C PRO A 78 -3.46 -3.68 -6.45
N TYR A 79 -4.14 -3.44 -5.34
CA TYR A 79 -4.23 -2.12 -4.68
C TYR A 79 -3.02 -1.81 -3.79
N GLY A 80 -2.25 -2.82 -3.40
CA GLY A 80 -1.06 -2.68 -2.57
C GLY A 80 -0.63 -3.98 -1.90
N ALA A 81 0.61 -4.00 -1.43
CA ALA A 81 1.15 -5.13 -0.69
C ALA A 81 0.45 -5.30 0.67
N THR A 82 0.19 -6.54 1.05
CA THR A 82 -0.42 -6.86 2.34
C THR A 82 0.21 -8.09 2.97
N THR A 83 0.08 -8.21 4.29
CA THR A 83 0.46 -9.41 5.03
C THR A 83 -0.62 -9.81 6.05
N ILE A 84 -0.62 -11.07 6.42
CA ILE A 84 -1.49 -11.64 7.45
C ILE A 84 -0.63 -11.91 8.68
N THR A 85 -1.02 -11.39 9.84
CA THR A 85 -0.22 -11.49 11.07
C THR A 85 -0.61 -12.64 11.99
N GLY A 86 -1.79 -13.24 11.77
CA GLY A 86 -2.43 -14.12 12.75
C GLY A 86 -3.12 -13.31 13.86
N GLY A 87 -4.00 -13.97 14.61
CA GLY A 87 -4.78 -13.31 15.67
C GLY A 87 -3.92 -12.82 16.85
N ASP A 88 -2.78 -13.45 17.08
CA ASP A 88 -1.79 -13.08 18.11
C ASP A 88 -0.66 -12.17 17.59
N GLY A 89 -0.66 -11.87 16.28
CA GLY A 89 0.35 -11.02 15.66
C GLY A 89 1.71 -11.71 15.47
N SER A 90 1.81 -13.01 15.68
CA SER A 90 3.11 -13.72 15.66
C SER A 90 3.60 -14.10 14.26
N ARG A 91 2.68 -14.20 13.27
CA ARG A 91 3.07 -14.57 11.91
C ARG A 91 3.84 -13.43 11.25
N MET A 92 5.08 -13.69 10.89
CA MET A 92 5.89 -12.79 10.10
C MET A 92 5.49 -12.85 8.62
N PRO A 93 5.72 -11.77 7.84
CA PRO A 93 5.46 -11.79 6.40
C PRO A 93 6.18 -12.97 5.72
N SER A 94 5.47 -13.67 4.84
CA SER A 94 6.06 -14.72 4.01
C SER A 94 7.03 -14.13 2.98
N GLN A 95 7.87 -14.99 2.39
CA GLN A 95 8.77 -14.55 1.32
C GLN A 95 7.99 -13.96 0.15
N ASN A 96 6.84 -14.57 -0.20
CA ASN A 96 5.97 -14.07 -1.25
C ASN A 96 5.45 -12.65 -0.94
N GLU A 97 5.02 -12.40 0.28
CA GLU A 97 4.55 -11.08 0.71
C GLU A 97 5.67 -10.03 0.69
N LEU A 98 6.87 -10.40 1.14
CA LEU A 98 8.05 -9.52 1.08
C LEU A 98 8.47 -9.18 -0.35
N ASP A 99 8.45 -10.17 -1.24
CA ASP A 99 8.82 -9.96 -2.64
C ASP A 99 7.77 -9.10 -3.37
N GLY A 100 6.48 -9.28 -3.05
CA GLY A 100 5.42 -8.39 -3.53
C GLY A 100 5.61 -6.95 -3.08
N ALA A 101 5.93 -6.74 -1.81
CA ALA A 101 6.20 -5.41 -1.27
C ALA A 101 7.43 -4.75 -1.92
N ARG A 102 8.49 -5.52 -2.16
CA ARG A 102 9.68 -5.05 -2.89
C ARG A 102 9.36 -4.70 -4.34
N TYR A 103 8.54 -5.53 -5.00
CA TYR A 103 8.06 -5.25 -6.35
C TYR A 103 7.32 -3.91 -6.40
N GLN A 104 6.36 -3.70 -5.50
CA GLN A 104 5.62 -2.45 -5.41
C GLN A 104 6.55 -1.25 -5.16
N GLY A 105 7.51 -1.38 -4.25
CA GLY A 105 8.48 -0.33 -3.95
C GLY A 105 9.33 0.06 -5.17
N ARG A 106 9.83 -0.92 -5.93
CA ARG A 106 10.55 -0.65 -7.20
C ARG A 106 9.66 0.07 -8.20
N ARG A 107 8.42 -0.39 -8.36
CA ARG A 107 7.46 0.22 -9.28
C ARG A 107 7.17 1.68 -8.92
N VAL A 108 6.99 1.98 -7.63
CA VAL A 108 6.86 3.36 -7.13
C VAL A 108 8.07 4.22 -7.52
N ALA A 109 9.27 3.72 -7.30
CA ALA A 109 10.51 4.44 -7.63
C ALA A 109 10.64 4.70 -9.13
N GLU A 110 10.32 3.71 -9.96
CA GLU A 110 10.37 3.82 -11.43
C GLU A 110 9.36 4.85 -11.96
N VAL A 111 8.12 4.82 -11.44
CA VAL A 111 7.10 5.81 -11.82
C VAL A 111 7.50 7.21 -11.35
N ALA A 112 7.98 7.35 -10.12
CA ALA A 112 8.45 8.62 -9.60
C ALA A 112 9.60 9.21 -10.44
N ALA A 113 10.55 8.38 -10.84
CA ALA A 113 11.66 8.80 -11.71
C ALA A 113 11.16 9.31 -13.07
N LYS A 114 10.17 8.62 -13.68
CA LYS A 114 9.59 9.04 -14.95
C LYS A 114 8.83 10.37 -14.86
N LEU A 115 8.12 10.58 -13.74
CA LEU A 115 7.36 11.82 -13.52
C LEU A 115 8.26 13.01 -13.16
N SER A 116 9.47 12.75 -12.70
CA SER A 116 10.45 13.79 -12.32
C SER A 116 11.37 14.19 -13.47
N ALA A 117 11.29 13.48 -14.58
CA ALA A 117 12.17 13.70 -15.74
C ALA A 117 11.70 14.91 -16.59
#